data_2dcd7123d619eadb224924fc459ce5c6
#
_entry.id   2dcd7123d619eadb224924fc459ce5c6
#
_cell.length_a   1.000
_cell.length_b   1.000
_cell.length_c   1.000
_cell.angle_alpha   90.00
_cell.angle_beta   90.00
_cell.angle_gamma   90.00
#
_symmetry.space_group_name_H-M   'P 1'
#
loop_
_entity.id
_entity.type
_entity.pdbx_description
1 polymer ?
#
loop_
_entity_poly.entity_id
_entity_poly.type
_entity_poly.pdbx_seq_one_letter_code
_entity_poly.pdbx_strand_id
1 'polypeptide(L)'
;AFIKTYEETLAMVKEVEKLTVNPADYAYEITKTGKRDDSVENYRIHRQKQEGLYYVEYHPIGGDANVEHLLAALDYAVTLDQVEARIAPDEALFFINLTADEARKIAELTDDSARDDFRRSVSCVGSTVCQIGMQDSNGLLKAVFDHLEEKGIDTKKLPRVHISGCPHSCGTHQIGEIGFHGAVKLVDKKPQPAFIIVDGGSEHMGSESFGKMAGNIVAANIPAFMEALANILNEAPEADFGSWRLTHKT
;
A
#
# COMPACT_ATOMS: atom_id res chain seq x y z
N ALA A 1 -17.76 -4.83 29.89
CA ALA A 1 -18.95 -4.10 29.44
C ALA A 1 -19.05 -4.07 27.91
N PHE A 2 -18.07 -3.53 27.17
CA PHE A 2 -18.13 -3.38 25.70
C PHE A 2 -18.41 -4.72 24.96
N ILE A 3 -17.65 -5.77 25.25
CA ILE A 3 -17.80 -7.08 24.58
C ILE A 3 -19.23 -7.63 24.80
N LYS A 4 -19.75 -7.56 26.02
CA LYS A 4 -21.11 -8.02 26.32
C LYS A 4 -22.16 -7.24 25.53
N THR A 5 -22.06 -5.91 25.49
CA THR A 5 -22.98 -5.06 24.72
C THR A 5 -22.90 -5.36 23.22
N TYR A 6 -21.67 -5.60 22.68
CA TYR A 6 -21.48 -5.99 21.30
C TYR A 6 -22.15 -7.33 20.98
N GLU A 7 -21.96 -8.36 21.83
CA GLU A 7 -22.56 -9.68 21.65
C GLU A 7 -24.09 -9.63 21.71
N GLU A 8 -24.65 -8.88 22.64
CA GLU A 8 -26.10 -8.66 22.76
C GLU A 8 -26.68 -7.94 21.55
N THR A 9 -25.99 -6.89 21.06
CA THR A 9 -26.40 -6.16 19.85
C THR A 9 -26.28 -7.03 18.59
N LEU A 10 -25.21 -7.81 18.47
CA LEU A 10 -25.01 -8.72 17.34
C LEU A 10 -26.08 -9.82 17.29
N ALA A 11 -26.44 -10.37 18.45
CA ALA A 11 -27.52 -11.36 18.55
C ALA A 11 -28.87 -10.77 18.12
N MET A 12 -29.17 -9.55 18.57
CA MET A 12 -30.37 -8.81 18.17
C MET A 12 -30.43 -8.54 16.66
N VAL A 13 -29.33 -8.07 16.07
CA VAL A 13 -29.26 -7.81 14.62
C VAL A 13 -29.46 -9.11 13.83
N LYS A 14 -28.80 -10.19 14.21
CA LYS A 14 -28.97 -11.50 13.56
C LYS A 14 -30.40 -12.03 13.59
N GLU A 15 -31.12 -11.79 14.68
CA GLU A 15 -32.52 -12.21 14.81
C GLU A 15 -33.47 -11.34 13.97
N VAL A 16 -33.27 -10.02 13.99
CA VAL A 16 -34.10 -9.06 13.23
C VAL A 16 -33.88 -9.18 11.74
N GLU A 17 -32.62 -9.26 11.32
CA GLU A 17 -32.22 -9.30 9.91
C GLU A 17 -32.30 -10.74 9.35
N LYS A 18 -32.46 -11.76 10.20
CA LYS A 18 -32.35 -13.19 9.83
C LYS A 18 -31.08 -13.48 9.04
N LEU A 19 -30.00 -12.78 9.40
CA LEU A 19 -28.70 -12.95 8.76
C LEU A 19 -28.11 -14.30 9.16
N THR A 20 -28.37 -15.32 8.36
CA THR A 20 -27.65 -16.59 8.43
C THR A 20 -26.53 -16.57 7.41
N VAL A 21 -25.31 -16.39 7.87
CA VAL A 21 -24.11 -16.65 7.05
C VAL A 21 -23.76 -18.11 7.25
N ASN A 22 -23.97 -18.92 6.23
CA ASN A 22 -23.45 -20.28 6.20
C ASN A 22 -22.06 -20.26 5.57
N PRO A 23 -20.98 -20.56 6.30
CA PRO A 23 -19.64 -20.56 5.74
C PRO A 23 -19.50 -21.51 4.52
N ALA A 24 -20.30 -22.55 4.44
CA ALA A 24 -20.31 -23.46 3.31
C ALA A 24 -20.78 -22.80 2.00
N ASP A 25 -21.60 -21.74 2.08
CA ASP A 25 -22.08 -21.01 0.89
C ASP A 25 -20.97 -20.18 0.23
N TYR A 26 -19.87 -19.94 0.96
CA TYR A 26 -18.71 -19.18 0.52
C TYR A 26 -17.44 -20.04 0.40
N ALA A 27 -17.51 -21.29 0.84
CA ALA A 27 -16.43 -22.24 0.70
C ALA A 27 -16.52 -22.92 -0.68
N TYR A 28 -15.50 -22.71 -1.49
CA TYR A 28 -15.37 -23.48 -2.73
C TYR A 28 -13.99 -24.14 -2.77
N GLU A 29 -13.93 -25.31 -3.37
CA GLU A 29 -12.70 -26.05 -3.56
C GLU A 29 -11.99 -25.60 -4.83
N ILE A 30 -10.74 -25.23 -4.71
CA ILE A 30 -9.90 -24.95 -5.88
C ILE A 30 -9.42 -26.29 -6.42
N THR A 31 -9.96 -26.69 -7.55
CA THR A 31 -9.60 -27.93 -8.27
C THR A 31 -8.58 -27.68 -9.37
N LYS A 32 -8.39 -26.40 -9.74
CA LYS A 32 -7.37 -25.98 -10.71
C LYS A 32 -5.98 -26.34 -10.21
N THR A 33 -5.18 -26.88 -11.08
CA THR A 33 -3.76 -27.17 -10.84
C THR A 33 -2.93 -26.63 -11.99
N GLY A 34 -1.66 -26.37 -11.74
CA GLY A 34 -0.72 -25.91 -12.76
C GLY A 34 0.59 -26.68 -12.71
N LYS A 35 1.41 -26.50 -13.71
CA LYS A 35 2.79 -26.95 -13.68
C LYS A 35 3.63 -25.93 -12.92
N ARG A 36 4.41 -26.42 -11.95
CA ARG A 36 5.36 -25.57 -11.23
C ARG A 36 6.42 -25.01 -12.18
N ASP A 37 6.59 -23.70 -12.13
CA ASP A 37 7.65 -22.98 -12.85
C ASP A 37 8.19 -21.86 -11.97
N ASP A 38 9.30 -22.11 -11.30
CA ASP A 38 9.92 -21.16 -10.36
C ASP A 38 10.51 -19.93 -11.07
N SER A 39 10.66 -19.98 -12.40
CA SER A 39 11.19 -18.86 -13.19
C SER A 39 10.23 -17.68 -13.33
N VAL A 40 8.95 -17.87 -12.99
CA VAL A 40 7.95 -16.78 -13.06
C VAL A 40 7.97 -15.89 -11.83
N GLU A 41 8.49 -16.39 -10.70
CA GLU A 41 8.50 -15.65 -9.44
C GLU A 41 9.35 -14.39 -9.55
N ASN A 42 8.77 -13.29 -9.14
CA ASN A 42 9.44 -12.00 -9.10
C ASN A 42 8.80 -11.14 -8.01
N TYR A 43 9.08 -9.85 -7.98
CA TYR A 43 8.53 -8.91 -7.00
C TYR A 43 6.99 -8.89 -6.95
N ARG A 44 6.30 -9.19 -8.05
CA ARG A 44 4.84 -9.12 -8.20
C ARG A 44 4.16 -10.48 -8.32
N ILE A 45 4.91 -11.52 -8.71
CA ILE A 45 4.37 -12.87 -8.94
C ILE A 45 4.88 -13.79 -7.83
N HIS A 46 3.96 -14.36 -7.08
CA HIS A 46 4.27 -15.19 -5.93
C HIS A 46 3.54 -16.52 -5.98
N ARG A 47 4.14 -17.54 -5.39
CA ARG A 47 3.54 -18.87 -5.24
C ARG A 47 2.35 -18.86 -4.29
N GLN A 48 1.31 -19.61 -4.63
CA GLN A 48 0.24 -19.99 -3.72
C GLN A 48 0.54 -21.33 -3.02
N LYS A 49 -0.30 -21.67 -2.03
CA LYS A 49 -0.26 -22.98 -1.36
C LYS A 49 -0.68 -24.13 -2.29
N GLN A 50 -1.55 -23.86 -3.25
CA GLN A 50 -2.01 -24.81 -4.26
C GLN A 50 -0.88 -25.10 -5.24
N GLU A 51 -0.72 -26.38 -5.60
CA GLU A 51 0.37 -26.81 -6.45
C GLU A 51 0.32 -26.19 -7.84
N GLY A 52 1.43 -25.56 -8.23
CA GLY A 52 1.58 -24.94 -9.55
C GLY A 52 0.72 -23.71 -9.79
N LEU A 53 0.11 -23.14 -8.72
CA LEU A 53 -0.64 -21.90 -8.80
C LEU A 53 0.14 -20.72 -8.20
N TYR A 54 -0.17 -19.55 -8.75
CA TYR A 54 0.46 -18.28 -8.42
C TYR A 54 -0.59 -17.20 -8.19
N TYR A 55 -0.17 -16.11 -7.53
CA TYR A 55 -0.91 -14.87 -7.53
C TYR A 55 -0.05 -13.73 -8.06
N VAL A 56 -0.69 -12.76 -8.66
CA VAL A 56 -0.07 -11.53 -9.14
C VAL A 56 -0.61 -10.37 -8.33
N GLU A 57 0.29 -9.56 -7.81
CA GLU A 57 -0.04 -8.29 -7.18
C GLU A 57 -0.03 -7.18 -8.21
N TYR A 58 -1.14 -6.46 -8.31
CA TYR A 58 -1.26 -5.20 -9.01
C TYR A 58 -1.42 -4.09 -7.98
N HIS A 59 -0.41 -3.26 -7.85
CA HIS A 59 -0.40 -2.11 -6.95
C HIS A 59 -0.19 -0.85 -7.78
N PRO A 60 -1.26 -0.19 -8.23
CA PRO A 60 -1.14 1.05 -8.98
C PRO A 60 -0.56 2.15 -8.07
N ILE A 61 0.28 3.01 -8.63
CA ILE A 61 0.96 4.07 -7.89
C ILE A 61 -0.07 5.02 -7.26
N GLY A 62 -0.08 5.09 -5.93
CA GLY A 62 -1.03 5.93 -5.17
C GLY A 62 -2.50 5.55 -5.37
N GLY A 63 -2.78 4.27 -5.66
CA GLY A 63 -4.13 3.78 -5.92
C GLY A 63 -4.76 4.26 -7.25
N ASP A 64 -3.99 4.97 -8.09
CA ASP A 64 -4.46 5.57 -9.35
C ASP A 64 -4.24 4.59 -10.52
N ALA A 65 -5.13 3.61 -10.63
CA ALA A 65 -5.03 2.56 -11.64
C ALA A 65 -5.22 3.11 -13.06
N ASN A 66 -4.37 2.67 -13.99
CA ASN A 66 -4.65 2.86 -15.40
C ASN A 66 -5.86 1.99 -15.80
N VAL A 67 -6.95 2.66 -16.15
CA VAL A 67 -8.23 2.00 -16.44
C VAL A 67 -8.13 1.01 -17.61
N GLU A 68 -7.35 1.32 -18.64
CA GLU A 68 -7.18 0.45 -19.80
C GLU A 68 -6.43 -0.83 -19.43
N HIS A 69 -5.36 -0.73 -18.64
CA HIS A 69 -4.59 -1.86 -18.14
C HIS A 69 -5.42 -2.74 -17.21
N LEU A 70 -6.12 -2.10 -16.25
CA LEU A 70 -6.98 -2.82 -15.31
C LEU A 70 -8.11 -3.56 -16.03
N LEU A 71 -8.79 -2.92 -16.97
CA LEU A 71 -9.85 -3.56 -17.76
C LEU A 71 -9.30 -4.72 -18.59
N ALA A 72 -8.15 -4.54 -19.28
CA ALA A 72 -7.53 -5.62 -20.04
C ALA A 72 -7.17 -6.84 -19.18
N ALA A 73 -6.66 -6.59 -17.95
CA ALA A 73 -6.35 -7.66 -17.00
C ALA A 73 -7.61 -8.36 -16.48
N LEU A 74 -8.67 -7.62 -16.18
CA LEU A 74 -9.97 -8.17 -15.74
C LEU A 74 -10.65 -8.94 -16.86
N ASP A 75 -10.69 -8.41 -18.10
CA ASP A 75 -11.25 -9.08 -19.26
C ASP A 75 -10.52 -10.40 -19.57
N TYR A 76 -9.21 -10.43 -19.38
CA TYR A 76 -8.45 -11.67 -19.47
C TYR A 76 -8.79 -12.62 -18.32
N ALA A 77 -8.80 -12.14 -17.09
CA ALA A 77 -9.04 -12.93 -15.89
C ALA A 77 -10.41 -13.66 -15.92
N VAL A 78 -11.47 -13.00 -16.41
CA VAL A 78 -12.81 -13.61 -16.49
C VAL A 78 -12.90 -14.75 -17.51
N THR A 79 -11.94 -14.90 -18.42
CA THR A 79 -11.87 -16.03 -19.36
C THR A 79 -11.20 -17.26 -18.75
N LEU A 80 -10.57 -17.13 -17.58
CA LEU A 80 -9.76 -18.17 -16.95
C LEU A 80 -10.57 -18.95 -15.91
N ASP A 81 -10.27 -20.24 -15.79
CA ASP A 81 -10.93 -21.10 -14.82
C ASP A 81 -10.49 -20.77 -13.39
N GLN A 82 -11.45 -20.61 -12.48
CA GLN A 82 -11.28 -20.38 -11.03
C GLN A 82 -10.34 -19.20 -10.66
N VAL A 83 -10.11 -18.27 -11.57
CA VAL A 83 -9.33 -17.05 -11.27
C VAL A 83 -10.23 -16.02 -10.60
N GLU A 84 -9.69 -15.35 -9.59
CA GLU A 84 -10.36 -14.28 -8.86
C GLU A 84 -9.49 -13.04 -8.78
N ALA A 85 -10.13 -11.86 -8.76
CA ALA A 85 -9.51 -10.60 -8.41
C ALA A 85 -9.96 -10.19 -6.99
N ARG A 86 -9.01 -9.94 -6.09
CA ARG A 86 -9.27 -9.58 -4.68
C ARG A 86 -8.65 -8.23 -4.34
N ILE A 87 -9.48 -7.32 -3.84
CA ILE A 87 -9.03 -6.02 -3.36
C ILE A 87 -8.35 -6.16 -2.00
N ALA A 88 -7.20 -5.52 -1.84
CA ALA A 88 -6.48 -5.43 -0.56
C ALA A 88 -6.61 -4.03 0.07
N PRO A 89 -6.43 -3.91 1.39
CA PRO A 89 -6.59 -2.62 2.09
C PRO A 89 -5.49 -1.60 1.78
N ASP A 90 -4.41 -2.01 1.14
CA ASP A 90 -3.22 -1.20 0.83
C ASP A 90 -3.17 -0.68 -0.61
N GLU A 91 -4.34 -0.42 -1.22
CA GLU A 91 -4.49 0.06 -2.60
C GLU A 91 -4.11 -0.98 -3.67
N ALA A 92 -3.90 -2.24 -3.28
CA ALA A 92 -3.54 -3.33 -4.19
C ALA A 92 -4.75 -4.16 -4.64
N LEU A 93 -4.58 -4.84 -5.77
CA LEU A 93 -5.46 -5.87 -6.28
C LEU A 93 -4.65 -7.15 -6.50
N PHE A 94 -5.14 -8.27 -5.99
CA PHE A 94 -4.52 -9.57 -6.18
C PHE A 94 -5.32 -10.39 -7.19
N PHE A 95 -4.67 -10.84 -8.26
CA PHE A 95 -5.21 -11.87 -9.13
C PHE A 95 -4.69 -13.21 -8.64
N ILE A 96 -5.58 -14.11 -8.24
CA ILE A 96 -5.24 -15.38 -7.61
C ILE A 96 -5.66 -16.59 -8.46
N ASN A 97 -5.13 -17.75 -8.14
CA ASN A 97 -5.38 -19.03 -8.80
C ASN A 97 -4.91 -19.06 -10.27
N LEU A 98 -3.78 -18.45 -10.53
CA LEU A 98 -3.16 -18.36 -11.86
C LEU A 98 -2.15 -19.50 -12.07
N THR A 99 -2.13 -20.11 -13.25
CA THR A 99 -0.98 -20.88 -13.71
C THR A 99 0.20 -19.96 -14.01
N ALA A 100 1.39 -20.51 -14.21
CA ALA A 100 2.59 -19.72 -14.51
C ALA A 100 2.43 -18.80 -15.73
N ASP A 101 1.85 -19.30 -16.82
CA ASP A 101 1.64 -18.52 -18.04
C ASP A 101 0.57 -17.45 -17.88
N GLU A 102 -0.52 -17.76 -17.16
CA GLU A 102 -1.57 -16.80 -16.83
C GLU A 102 -1.01 -15.69 -15.93
N ALA A 103 -0.14 -16.02 -14.96
CA ALA A 103 0.51 -15.04 -14.10
C ALA A 103 1.43 -14.10 -14.88
N ARG A 104 2.22 -14.61 -15.83
CA ARG A 104 3.02 -13.78 -16.74
C ARG A 104 2.13 -12.81 -17.52
N LYS A 105 1.00 -13.32 -18.05
CA LYS A 105 0.09 -12.49 -18.86
C LYS A 105 -0.59 -11.41 -18.04
N ILE A 106 -1.07 -11.70 -16.83
CA ILE A 106 -1.64 -10.69 -15.92
C ILE A 106 -0.57 -9.65 -15.55
N ALA A 107 0.66 -10.08 -15.23
CA ALA A 107 1.74 -9.16 -14.89
C ALA A 107 2.13 -8.24 -16.06
N GLU A 108 2.06 -8.73 -17.30
CA GLU A 108 2.25 -7.93 -18.51
C GLU A 108 1.14 -6.90 -18.70
N LEU A 109 -0.13 -7.31 -18.53
CA LEU A 109 -1.30 -6.43 -18.68
C LEU A 109 -1.38 -5.35 -17.60
N THR A 110 -0.70 -5.52 -16.49
CA THR A 110 -0.63 -4.60 -15.34
C THR A 110 0.78 -4.06 -15.13
N ASP A 111 1.50 -3.70 -16.20
CA ASP A 111 2.91 -3.30 -16.15
C ASP A 111 3.15 -1.91 -15.52
N ASP A 112 2.09 -1.13 -15.33
CA ASP A 112 2.05 0.13 -14.57
C ASP A 112 2.06 -0.06 -13.03
N SER A 113 2.11 -1.30 -12.56
CA SER A 113 2.20 -1.64 -11.13
C SER A 113 3.54 -1.23 -10.52
N ALA A 114 3.52 -0.96 -9.21
CA ALA A 114 4.72 -0.76 -8.41
C ALA A 114 5.70 -1.95 -8.55
N ARG A 115 7.00 -1.63 -8.65
CA ARG A 115 8.06 -2.61 -8.92
C ARG A 115 9.03 -2.80 -7.75
N ASP A 116 8.86 -2.03 -6.69
CA ASP A 116 9.65 -2.07 -5.46
C ASP A 116 8.82 -1.59 -4.27
N ASP A 117 9.33 -1.79 -3.06
CA ASP A 117 8.63 -1.43 -1.82
C ASP A 117 8.38 0.08 -1.70
N PHE A 118 9.32 0.92 -2.11
CA PHE A 118 9.11 2.35 -2.06
C PHE A 118 7.99 2.81 -3.00
N ARG A 119 7.88 2.23 -4.20
CA ARG A 119 6.79 2.54 -5.15
C ARG A 119 5.44 1.98 -4.73
N ARG A 120 5.39 1.03 -3.79
CA ARG A 120 4.17 0.57 -3.10
C ARG A 120 3.70 1.52 -2.00
N SER A 121 4.26 2.71 -1.91
CA SER A 121 3.79 3.72 -0.96
C SER A 121 2.31 4.02 -1.13
N VAL A 122 1.64 4.22 -0.01
CA VAL A 122 0.18 4.41 0.09
C VAL A 122 -0.14 5.89 0.23
N SER A 123 -1.13 6.38 -0.50
CA SER A 123 -1.66 7.72 -0.31
C SER A 123 -3.18 7.74 -0.39
N CYS A 124 -3.84 8.47 0.48
CA CYS A 124 -5.27 8.70 0.29
C CYS A 124 -5.52 9.68 -0.87
N VAL A 125 -6.77 9.78 -1.34
CA VAL A 125 -7.16 10.67 -2.46
C VAL A 125 -6.86 12.16 -2.23
N GLY A 126 -6.63 12.58 -0.97
CA GLY A 126 -6.27 13.96 -0.63
C GLY A 126 -7.34 15.01 -0.91
N SER A 127 -6.96 16.28 -0.76
CA SER A 127 -7.87 17.43 -0.85
C SER A 127 -8.39 17.69 -2.26
N THR A 128 -7.86 17.06 -3.29
CA THR A 128 -8.37 17.19 -4.66
C THR A 128 -9.75 16.54 -4.85
N VAL A 129 -10.06 15.54 -4.04
CA VAL A 129 -11.32 14.78 -4.08
C VAL A 129 -12.04 14.81 -2.73
N CYS A 130 -11.30 14.68 -1.62
CA CYS A 130 -11.86 14.60 -0.28
C CYS A 130 -12.27 15.97 0.25
N GLN A 131 -13.56 16.17 0.57
CA GLN A 131 -14.10 17.44 1.09
C GLN A 131 -13.52 17.86 2.45
N ILE A 132 -13.00 16.92 3.25
CA ILE A 132 -12.37 17.17 4.55
C ILE A 132 -10.85 17.07 4.50
N GLY A 133 -10.29 16.78 3.32
CA GLY A 133 -8.84 16.72 3.11
C GLY A 133 -8.20 18.09 3.30
N MET A 134 -7.12 18.15 4.10
CA MET A 134 -6.37 19.40 4.33
C MET A 134 -5.31 19.62 3.26
N GLN A 135 -4.70 18.54 2.77
CA GLN A 135 -3.61 18.56 1.82
C GLN A 135 -3.81 17.52 0.71
N ASP A 136 -3.18 17.75 -0.43
CA ASP A 136 -3.13 16.82 -1.55
C ASP A 136 -2.06 15.75 -1.30
N SER A 137 -2.47 14.61 -0.76
CA SER A 137 -1.58 13.49 -0.44
C SER A 137 -1.13 12.73 -1.68
N ASN A 138 -2.01 12.52 -2.66
CA ASN A 138 -1.67 11.83 -3.89
C ASN A 138 -0.72 12.69 -4.76
N GLY A 139 -0.98 13.97 -4.88
CA GLY A 139 -0.07 14.91 -5.55
C GLY A 139 1.30 14.99 -4.87
N LEU A 140 1.36 14.92 -3.53
CA LEU A 140 2.64 14.85 -2.81
C LEU A 140 3.41 13.58 -3.15
N LEU A 141 2.74 12.40 -3.16
CA LEU A 141 3.40 11.13 -3.49
C LEU A 141 3.99 11.17 -4.91
N LYS A 142 3.22 11.65 -5.88
CA LYS A 142 3.69 11.84 -7.26
C LYS A 142 4.88 12.79 -7.33
N ALA A 143 4.82 13.93 -6.64
CA ALA A 143 5.91 14.90 -6.62
C ALA A 143 7.21 14.33 -6.01
N VAL A 144 7.10 13.45 -5.01
CA VAL A 144 8.26 12.75 -4.43
C VAL A 144 8.86 11.78 -5.45
N PHE A 145 8.05 10.98 -6.12
CA PHE A 145 8.54 10.04 -7.13
C PHE A 145 9.18 10.75 -8.31
N ASP A 146 8.52 11.76 -8.86
CA ASP A 146 9.03 12.55 -9.99
C ASP A 146 10.39 13.20 -9.65
N HIS A 147 10.49 13.82 -8.46
CA HIS A 147 11.73 14.44 -8.01
C HIS A 147 12.90 13.46 -7.91
N LEU A 148 12.67 12.28 -7.32
CA LEU A 148 13.72 11.27 -7.16
C LEU A 148 14.12 10.64 -8.50
N GLU A 149 13.16 10.43 -9.39
CA GLU A 149 13.40 9.91 -10.74
C GLU A 149 14.16 10.91 -11.61
N GLU A 150 13.76 12.17 -11.64
CA GLU A 150 14.46 13.25 -12.36
C GLU A 150 15.92 13.41 -11.93
N LYS A 151 16.17 13.17 -10.65
CA LYS A 151 17.52 13.22 -10.05
C LYS A 151 18.32 11.92 -10.21
N GLY A 152 17.69 10.85 -10.69
CA GLY A 152 18.33 9.53 -10.81
C GLY A 152 18.74 8.91 -9.47
N ILE A 153 17.99 9.19 -8.40
CA ILE A 153 18.28 8.71 -7.03
C ILE A 153 17.88 7.24 -6.91
N ASP A 154 18.80 6.40 -6.39
CA ASP A 154 18.46 5.01 -6.04
C ASP A 154 17.55 4.97 -4.82
N THR A 155 16.36 4.42 -4.98
CA THR A 155 15.29 4.37 -3.96
C THR A 155 15.15 3.02 -3.27
N LYS A 156 16.00 2.03 -3.61
CA LYS A 156 15.87 0.64 -3.14
C LYS A 156 15.92 0.45 -1.63
N LYS A 157 16.60 1.35 -0.92
CA LYS A 157 16.69 1.32 0.54
C LYS A 157 15.64 2.20 1.25
N LEU A 158 14.88 3.00 0.50
CA LEU A 158 13.80 3.79 1.07
C LEU A 158 12.66 2.88 1.54
N PRO A 159 12.05 3.19 2.68
CA PRO A 159 10.89 2.46 3.15
C PRO A 159 9.65 2.84 2.34
N ARG A 160 8.65 1.99 2.37
CA ARG A 160 7.29 2.34 1.98
C ARG A 160 6.82 3.52 2.83
N VAL A 161 6.28 4.56 2.19
CA VAL A 161 5.70 5.71 2.91
C VAL A 161 4.18 5.67 2.89
N HIS A 162 3.56 6.20 3.94
CA HIS A 162 2.12 6.24 4.12
C HIS A 162 1.68 7.70 4.25
N ILE A 163 0.88 8.19 3.29
CA ILE A 163 0.51 9.61 3.21
C ILE A 163 -1.00 9.80 3.35
N SER A 164 -1.42 10.55 4.36
CA SER A 164 -2.81 10.97 4.52
C SER A 164 -2.94 12.48 4.32
N GLY A 165 -3.96 12.93 3.58
CA GLY A 165 -4.24 14.35 3.37
C GLY A 165 -4.68 15.10 4.63
N CYS A 166 -4.99 14.40 5.71
CA CYS A 166 -5.42 14.96 6.99
C CYS A 166 -5.21 13.94 8.13
N PRO A 167 -5.46 14.30 9.42
CA PRO A 167 -5.29 13.39 10.55
C PRO A 167 -6.21 12.15 10.59
N HIS A 168 -7.23 12.04 9.70
CA HIS A 168 -8.16 10.90 9.67
C HIS A 168 -7.54 9.57 9.23
N SER A 169 -6.27 9.57 8.81
CA SER A 169 -5.47 8.36 8.56
C SER A 169 -5.99 7.40 7.48
N CYS A 170 -6.68 7.91 6.46
CA CYS A 170 -7.12 7.06 5.35
C CYS A 170 -5.95 6.43 4.57
N GLY A 171 -4.78 7.10 4.54
CA GLY A 171 -3.52 6.53 4.02
C GLY A 171 -2.69 5.82 5.10
N THR A 172 -3.29 5.46 6.24
CA THR A 172 -2.68 4.65 7.32
C THR A 172 -1.31 5.14 7.81
N HIS A 173 -1.09 6.46 7.82
CA HIS A 173 0.20 7.09 8.12
C HIS A 173 0.79 6.70 9.50
N GLN A 174 -0.03 6.22 10.44
CA GLN A 174 0.45 5.84 11.78
C GLN A 174 1.22 4.51 11.80
N ILE A 175 0.99 3.62 10.82
CA ILE A 175 1.63 2.31 10.78
C ILE A 175 2.76 2.21 9.76
N GLY A 176 2.95 3.24 8.94
CA GLY A 176 4.12 3.34 8.05
C GLY A 176 5.42 3.51 8.84
N GLU A 177 6.51 2.94 8.37
CA GLU A 177 7.85 3.23 8.92
C GLU A 177 8.15 4.72 8.85
N ILE A 178 7.72 5.37 7.75
CA ILE A 178 7.60 6.82 7.60
C ILE A 178 6.19 7.14 7.17
N GLY A 179 5.49 7.93 7.95
CA GLY A 179 4.16 8.43 7.65
C GLY A 179 4.11 9.94 7.54
N PHE A 180 3.18 10.43 6.72
CA PHE A 180 2.88 11.86 6.59
C PHE A 180 1.38 12.09 6.73
N HIS A 181 0.97 13.11 7.49
CA HIS A 181 -0.41 13.56 7.43
C HIS A 181 -0.53 15.06 7.28
N GLY A 182 -1.53 15.49 6.50
CA GLY A 182 -1.74 16.89 6.17
C GLY A 182 -1.89 17.79 7.40
N ALA A 183 -1.24 18.92 7.33
CA ALA A 183 -1.18 19.95 8.36
C ALA A 183 -0.96 21.33 7.72
N VAL A 184 -0.82 22.35 8.57
CA VAL A 184 -0.40 23.71 8.20
C VAL A 184 0.78 24.09 9.07
N LYS A 185 1.77 24.76 8.48
CA LYS A 185 2.92 25.32 9.20
C LYS A 185 2.99 26.83 8.99
N LEU A 186 3.21 27.58 10.06
CA LEU A 186 3.47 29.01 9.93
C LEU A 186 4.95 29.24 9.61
N VAL A 187 5.22 29.85 8.46
CA VAL A 187 6.54 30.32 8.05
C VAL A 187 6.45 31.84 7.87
N ASP A 188 7.24 32.59 8.59
CA ASP A 188 7.22 34.07 8.60
C ASP A 188 5.80 34.63 8.83
N LYS A 189 5.07 34.03 9.77
CA LYS A 189 3.67 34.35 10.12
C LYS A 189 2.65 34.10 9.00
N LYS A 190 3.03 33.43 7.91
CA LYS A 190 2.14 33.03 6.83
C LYS A 190 1.87 31.53 6.90
N PRO A 191 0.61 31.09 6.78
CA PRO A 191 0.29 29.67 6.73
C PRO A 191 0.81 29.08 5.42
N GLN A 192 1.52 27.95 5.52
CA GLN A 192 2.00 27.17 4.38
C GLN A 192 1.44 25.74 4.44
N PRO A 193 1.11 25.12 3.29
CA PRO A 193 0.82 23.71 3.21
C PRO A 193 1.98 22.91 3.83
N ALA A 194 1.64 21.96 4.71
CA ALA A 194 2.64 21.19 5.43
C ALA A 194 2.12 19.80 5.77
N PHE A 195 3.02 18.94 6.21
CA PHE A 195 2.69 17.62 6.74
C PHE A 195 3.42 17.37 8.06
N ILE A 196 2.74 16.71 8.97
CA ILE A 196 3.36 16.12 10.15
C ILE A 196 4.03 14.82 9.71
N ILE A 197 5.30 14.66 10.11
CA ILE A 197 6.06 13.43 9.92
C ILE A 197 5.76 12.52 11.11
N VAL A 198 5.43 11.27 10.82
CA VAL A 198 5.28 10.18 11.79
C VAL A 198 6.38 9.16 11.50
N ASP A 199 7.14 8.78 12.52
CA ASP A 199 8.27 7.87 12.40
C ASP A 199 8.08 6.64 13.27
N GLY A 200 8.45 5.48 12.77
CA GLY A 200 8.55 4.23 13.52
C GLY A 200 7.27 3.46 13.70
N GLY A 201 6.32 3.63 12.80
CA GLY A 201 5.25 2.67 12.62
C GLY A 201 5.76 1.34 12.08
N SER A 202 4.96 0.31 12.23
CA SER A 202 5.21 -1.00 11.63
C SER A 202 3.89 -1.72 11.38
N GLU A 203 3.74 -2.25 10.18
CA GLU A 203 2.64 -3.13 9.77
C GLU A 203 3.06 -4.60 9.72
N HIS A 204 4.31 -4.91 10.08
CA HIS A 204 4.82 -6.27 10.04
C HIS A 204 4.17 -7.15 11.11
N MET A 205 3.65 -8.29 10.68
CA MET A 205 2.98 -9.26 11.55
C MET A 205 3.89 -9.68 12.73
N GLY A 206 3.37 -9.48 13.95
CA GLY A 206 4.07 -9.80 15.19
C GLY A 206 5.00 -8.70 15.72
N SER A 207 5.10 -7.56 14.99
CA SER A 207 5.84 -6.37 15.43
C SER A 207 5.12 -5.07 15.09
N GLU A 208 3.78 -5.13 15.04
CA GLU A 208 2.92 -3.99 14.72
C GLU A 208 3.10 -2.88 15.77
N SER A 209 3.25 -1.65 15.28
CA SER A 209 3.37 -0.47 16.16
C SER A 209 2.86 0.79 15.49
N PHE A 210 2.36 1.70 16.32
CA PHE A 210 2.10 3.06 15.86
C PHE A 210 3.38 3.90 15.95
N GLY A 211 3.63 4.65 14.89
CA GLY A 211 4.69 5.63 14.85
C GLY A 211 4.42 6.84 15.77
N LYS A 212 5.43 7.66 15.97
CA LYS A 212 5.38 8.87 16.77
C LYS A 212 5.59 10.10 15.90
N MET A 213 4.97 11.21 16.29
CA MET A 213 5.19 12.48 15.62
C MET A 213 6.67 12.89 15.75
N ALA A 214 7.34 13.06 14.62
CA ALA A 214 8.76 13.44 14.55
C ALA A 214 8.98 14.90 14.15
N GLY A 215 8.01 15.54 13.49
CA GLY A 215 8.16 16.92 13.09
C GLY A 215 7.03 17.44 12.20
N ASN A 216 7.17 18.70 11.80
CA ASN A 216 6.27 19.36 10.86
C ASN A 216 7.09 19.97 9.72
N ILE A 217 6.88 19.52 8.50
CA ILE A 217 7.62 19.92 7.30
C ILE A 217 6.70 20.59 6.29
N VAL A 218 7.16 21.67 5.65
CA VAL A 218 6.43 22.31 4.54
C VAL A 218 6.36 21.33 3.36
N ALA A 219 5.20 21.20 2.76
CA ALA A 219 4.94 20.22 1.69
C ALA A 219 5.99 20.28 0.56
N ALA A 220 6.35 21.49 0.12
CA ALA A 220 7.32 21.70 -0.94
C ALA A 220 8.75 21.20 -0.62
N ASN A 221 9.06 20.95 0.67
CA ASN A 221 10.37 20.47 1.09
C ASN A 221 10.43 18.93 1.24
N ILE A 222 9.30 18.23 1.14
CA ILE A 222 9.27 16.78 1.34
C ILE A 222 10.04 16.02 0.24
N PRO A 223 9.96 16.37 -1.06
CA PRO A 223 10.77 15.70 -2.06
C PRO A 223 12.28 15.79 -1.78
N ALA A 224 12.78 16.98 -1.40
CA ALA A 224 14.17 17.15 -1.02
C ALA A 224 14.55 16.43 0.29
N PHE A 225 13.62 16.31 1.24
CA PHE A 225 13.81 15.49 2.45
C PHE A 225 13.98 14.01 2.09
N MET A 226 13.14 13.48 1.19
CA MET A 226 13.24 12.09 0.75
C MET A 226 14.51 11.83 -0.08
N GLU A 227 14.96 12.79 -0.88
CA GLU A 227 16.26 12.74 -1.57
C GLU A 227 17.42 12.65 -0.57
N ALA A 228 17.42 13.51 0.44
CA ALA A 228 18.47 13.50 1.47
C ALA A 228 18.48 12.17 2.24
N LEU A 229 17.31 11.63 2.59
CA LEU A 229 17.20 10.34 3.26
C LEU A 229 17.73 9.21 2.35
N ALA A 230 17.35 9.18 1.07
CA ALA A 230 17.82 8.18 0.13
C ALA A 230 19.36 8.19 0.00
N ASN A 231 19.95 9.39 -0.10
CA ASN A 231 21.40 9.53 -0.18
C ASN A 231 22.10 9.02 1.09
N ILE A 232 21.60 9.34 2.28
CA ILE A 232 22.12 8.82 3.54
C ILE A 232 22.05 7.29 3.57
N LEU A 233 20.91 6.70 3.18
CA LEU A 233 20.75 5.25 3.16
C LEU A 233 21.64 4.55 2.13
N ASN A 234 21.84 5.18 0.98
CA ASN A 234 22.70 4.63 -0.07
C ASN A 234 24.20 4.58 0.34
N GLU A 235 24.63 5.54 1.16
CA GLU A 235 25.97 5.56 1.74
C GLU A 235 26.10 4.65 2.98
N ALA A 236 25.00 4.30 3.62
CA ALA A 236 24.99 3.48 4.82
C ALA A 236 25.24 1.99 4.52
N PRO A 237 25.94 1.25 5.41
CA PRO A 237 26.20 -0.18 5.23
C PRO A 237 24.95 -1.07 5.38
N GLU A 238 23.91 -0.55 6.03
CA GLU A 238 22.68 -1.28 6.28
C GLU A 238 21.91 -1.56 4.96
N ALA A 239 21.17 -2.67 4.96
CA ALA A 239 20.46 -3.13 3.76
C ALA A 239 19.24 -2.26 3.41
N ASP A 240 18.58 -1.67 4.43
CA ASP A 240 17.33 -0.93 4.31
C ASP A 240 17.16 0.10 5.44
N PHE A 241 16.08 0.90 5.33
CA PHE A 241 15.74 1.92 6.31
C PHE A 241 15.48 1.34 7.71
N GLY A 242 14.75 0.22 7.81
CA GLY A 242 14.43 -0.40 9.10
C GLY A 242 15.69 -0.79 9.88
N SER A 243 16.64 -1.43 9.20
CA SER A 243 17.94 -1.80 9.77
C SER A 243 18.77 -0.57 10.15
N TRP A 244 18.82 0.44 9.29
CA TRP A 244 19.52 1.71 9.55
C TRP A 244 18.94 2.44 10.77
N ARG A 245 17.60 2.49 10.87
CA ARG A 245 16.91 3.14 11.98
C ARG A 245 17.18 2.48 13.33
N LEU A 246 17.38 1.16 13.37
CA LEU A 246 17.71 0.43 14.60
C LEU A 246 19.09 0.83 15.15
N THR A 247 20.05 1.13 14.28
CA THR A 247 21.42 1.51 14.65
C THR A 247 21.57 3.00 14.94
N HIS A 248 20.68 3.84 14.39
CA HIS A 248 20.72 5.31 14.51
C HIS A 248 19.56 5.89 15.35
N LYS A 249 19.08 5.14 16.35
CA LYS A 249 18.09 5.66 17.33
C LYS A 249 18.72 6.78 18.16
N THR A 250 18.19 7.98 18.01
CA THR A 250 18.45 9.12 18.92
C THR A 250 17.51 9.08 20.11
#